data_001fed616216c89afb60006b99b78de0
#
_entry.id   001fed616216c89afb60006b99b78de0
#
_cell.length_a   1.000
_cell.length_b   1.000
_cell.length_c   1.000
_cell.angle_alpha   90.00
_cell.angle_beta   90.00
_cell.angle_gamma   90.00
#
_symmetry.space_group_name_H-M   'P 1'
#
loop_
_entity.id
_entity.type
_entity.pdbx_description
1 polymer ?
#
loop_
_entity_poly.entity_id
_entity_poly.type
_entity_poly.pdbx_seq_one_letter_code
_entity_poly.pdbx_strand_id
1 'polypeptide(L)'
;MQQHIYYIKFALRFADMQIPELVTVFNHQVGNTGWTGMRSYHDQALIDEFQRRGIDVSAVYDGKVISFANPVRYDIIDNLLAIVG
;
A
#
# COMPACT_ATOMS: atom_id res chain seq x y z
N MET A 1 -18.95 -10.87 -3.65
CA MET A 1 -18.34 -11.12 -2.35
C MET A 1 -18.30 -9.83 -1.55
N GLN A 2 -18.65 -9.92 -0.28
CA GLN A 2 -18.76 -8.73 0.56
C GLN A 2 -17.41 -8.40 1.18
N GLN A 3 -16.97 -7.15 1.04
CA GLN A 3 -15.73 -6.71 1.66
C GLN A 3 -15.90 -6.52 3.17
N HIS A 4 -14.83 -6.75 3.92
CA HIS A 4 -14.84 -6.52 5.36
C HIS A 4 -14.94 -5.02 5.65
N ILE A 5 -15.66 -4.67 6.73
CA ILE A 5 -15.91 -3.26 7.06
C ILE A 5 -14.61 -2.47 7.28
N TYR A 6 -13.59 -3.07 7.90
CA TYR A 6 -12.31 -2.37 8.09
C TYR A 6 -11.60 -2.10 6.76
N TYR A 7 -11.66 -3.08 5.83
CA TYR A 7 -11.12 -2.87 4.49
C TYR A 7 -11.80 -1.68 3.82
N ILE A 8 -13.11 -1.62 3.87
CA ILE A 8 -13.90 -0.54 3.24
C ILE A 8 -13.50 0.82 3.83
N LYS A 9 -13.37 0.90 5.15
CA LYS A 9 -13.00 2.15 5.81
C LYS A 9 -11.61 2.63 5.38
N PHE A 10 -10.64 1.73 5.31
CA PHE A 10 -9.30 2.09 4.85
C PHE A 10 -9.30 2.45 3.37
N ALA A 11 -10.03 1.71 2.54
CA ALA A 11 -10.12 1.99 1.10
C ALA A 11 -10.68 3.40 0.84
N LEU A 12 -11.72 3.78 1.55
CA LEU A 12 -12.30 5.14 1.42
C LEU A 12 -11.31 6.21 1.86
N ARG A 13 -10.58 5.97 2.95
CA ARG A 13 -9.57 6.92 3.42
C ARG A 13 -8.46 7.10 2.39
N PHE A 14 -7.94 5.99 1.85
CA PHE A 14 -6.84 6.05 0.89
C PHE A 14 -7.28 6.65 -0.44
N ALA A 15 -8.54 6.47 -0.83
CA ALA A 15 -9.05 7.06 -2.07
C ALA A 15 -8.99 8.60 -2.06
N ASP A 16 -9.03 9.22 -0.88
CA ASP A 16 -8.95 10.68 -0.73
C ASP A 16 -7.51 11.19 -0.64
N MET A 17 -6.54 10.31 -0.49
CA MET A 17 -5.14 10.69 -0.31
C MET A 17 -4.46 10.94 -1.65
N GLN A 18 -3.48 11.83 -1.63
CA GLN A 18 -2.59 12.02 -2.77
C GLN A 18 -1.46 10.98 -2.73
N ILE A 19 -0.82 10.76 -3.88
CA ILE A 19 0.23 9.74 -4.00
C ILE A 19 1.33 9.91 -2.95
N PRO A 20 1.87 11.12 -2.69
CA PRO A 20 2.89 11.27 -1.64
C PRO A 20 2.42 10.84 -0.26
N GLU A 21 1.15 11.07 0.05
CA GLU A 21 0.57 10.65 1.33
C GLU A 21 0.49 9.11 1.41
N LEU A 22 0.07 8.46 0.32
CA LEU A 22 0.02 6.99 0.26
C LEU A 22 1.40 6.37 0.43
N VAL A 23 2.41 6.97 -0.20
CA VAL A 23 3.81 6.52 -0.05
C VAL A 23 4.26 6.65 1.41
N THR A 24 3.92 7.76 2.06
CA THR A 24 4.23 7.94 3.49
C THR A 24 3.56 6.88 4.34
N VAL A 25 2.30 6.55 4.06
CA VAL A 25 1.59 5.47 4.78
C VAL A 25 2.33 4.15 4.60
N PHE A 26 2.73 3.81 3.37
CA PHE A 26 3.49 2.58 3.12
C PHE A 26 4.79 2.57 3.93
N ASN A 27 5.54 3.67 3.87
CA ASN A 27 6.86 3.73 4.51
C ASN A 27 6.79 3.68 6.03
N HIS A 28 5.68 4.10 6.63
CA HIS A 28 5.46 3.94 8.07
C HIS A 28 5.32 2.47 8.49
N GLN A 29 4.97 1.58 7.57
CA GLN A 29 4.87 0.15 7.85
C GLN A 29 6.22 -0.57 7.75
N VAL A 30 7.22 0.06 7.12
CA VAL A 30 8.52 -0.55 6.88
C VAL A 30 9.23 -0.78 8.21
N GLY A 31 9.71 -2.02 8.43
CA GLY A 31 10.39 -2.38 9.66
C GLY A 31 9.48 -2.56 10.87
N ASN A 32 8.18 -2.32 10.73
CA ASN A 32 7.24 -2.51 11.81
C ASN A 32 6.82 -3.98 11.86
N THR A 33 7.23 -4.68 12.92
CA THR A 33 6.91 -6.09 13.11
C THR A 33 5.64 -6.34 13.91
N GLY A 34 5.05 -5.27 14.45
CA GLY A 34 3.79 -5.37 15.18
C GLY A 34 2.67 -5.81 14.23
N TRP A 35 1.97 -6.89 14.57
CA TRP A 35 0.92 -7.43 13.74
C TRP A 35 -0.40 -7.43 14.49
N THR A 36 -1.43 -6.85 13.87
CA THR A 36 -2.79 -6.91 14.36
C THR A 36 -3.70 -7.40 13.23
N GLY A 37 -4.87 -7.91 13.57
CA GLY A 37 -5.84 -8.35 12.56
C GLY A 37 -6.26 -7.23 11.61
N MET A 38 -6.26 -5.98 12.10
CA MET A 38 -6.63 -4.82 11.27
C MET A 38 -5.55 -4.48 10.24
N ARG A 39 -4.29 -4.81 10.52
CA ARG A 39 -3.18 -4.46 9.64
C ARG A 39 -3.32 -5.12 8.27
N SER A 40 -3.80 -6.35 8.19
CA SER A 40 -3.98 -7.02 6.90
C SER A 40 -5.00 -6.29 6.03
N TYR A 41 -6.09 -5.79 6.62
CA TYR A 41 -7.08 -5.01 5.88
C TYR A 41 -6.51 -3.66 5.44
N HIS A 42 -5.76 -3.02 6.32
CA HIS A 42 -5.10 -1.75 6.04
C HIS A 42 -4.13 -1.88 4.87
N ASP A 43 -3.23 -2.85 4.95
CA ASP A 43 -2.17 -3.02 3.96
C ASP A 43 -2.73 -3.44 2.60
N GLN A 44 -3.73 -4.33 2.60
CA GLN A 44 -4.35 -4.73 1.34
C GLN A 44 -5.09 -3.57 0.69
N ALA A 45 -5.81 -2.77 1.48
CA ALA A 45 -6.50 -1.58 0.96
C ALA A 45 -5.51 -0.58 0.37
N LEU A 46 -4.33 -0.44 1.00
CA LEU A 46 -3.29 0.47 0.51
C LEU A 46 -2.75 0.01 -0.84
N ILE A 47 -2.40 -1.27 -0.96
CA ILE A 47 -1.91 -1.82 -2.24
C ILE A 47 -2.98 -1.71 -3.32
N ASP A 48 -4.23 -2.02 -2.98
CA ASP A 48 -5.34 -1.95 -3.94
C ASP A 48 -5.54 -0.52 -4.44
N GLU A 49 -5.33 0.49 -3.57
CA GLU A 49 -5.46 1.88 -4.00
C GLU A 49 -4.37 2.27 -5.00
N PHE A 50 -3.12 1.85 -4.77
CA PHE A 50 -2.06 2.06 -5.76
C PHE A 50 -2.43 1.41 -7.09
N GLN A 51 -2.90 0.18 -7.06
CA GLN A 51 -3.27 -0.55 -8.28
C GLN A 51 -4.47 0.08 -8.98
N ARG A 52 -5.44 0.57 -8.22
CA ARG A 52 -6.60 1.26 -8.79
C ARG A 52 -6.18 2.51 -9.58
N ARG A 53 -5.10 3.16 -9.16
CA ARG A 53 -4.54 4.31 -9.85
C ARG A 53 -3.61 3.93 -11.00
N GLY A 54 -3.46 2.64 -11.28
CA GLY A 54 -2.59 2.16 -12.35
C GLY A 54 -1.12 2.16 -12.00
N ILE A 55 -0.76 2.30 -10.73
CA ILE A 55 0.63 2.32 -10.28
C ILE A 55 1.14 0.88 -10.17
N ASP A 56 2.29 0.62 -10.76
CA ASP A 56 2.94 -0.69 -10.68
C ASP A 56 3.54 -0.88 -9.28
N VAL A 57 3.07 -1.91 -8.58
CA VAL A 57 3.54 -2.23 -7.22
C VAL A 57 4.35 -3.53 -7.18
N SER A 58 4.78 -4.04 -8.33
CA SER A 58 5.44 -5.35 -8.40
C SER A 58 6.73 -5.44 -7.59
N ALA A 59 7.38 -4.32 -7.30
CA ALA A 59 8.57 -4.31 -6.47
C ALA A 59 8.29 -4.75 -5.02
N VAL A 60 7.05 -4.60 -4.54
CA VAL A 60 6.67 -4.88 -3.16
C VAL A 60 5.49 -5.83 -3.01
N TYR A 61 4.86 -6.24 -4.11
CA TYR A 61 3.66 -7.08 -4.06
C TYR A 61 3.67 -8.07 -5.23
N ASP A 62 3.57 -9.36 -4.91
CA ASP A 62 3.58 -10.44 -5.91
C ASP A 62 2.18 -10.98 -6.22
N GLY A 63 1.15 -10.34 -5.72
CA GLY A 63 -0.24 -10.80 -5.84
C GLY A 63 -0.74 -11.55 -4.62
N LYS A 64 0.14 -11.90 -3.70
CA LYS A 64 -0.20 -12.64 -2.47
C LYS A 64 0.35 -12.00 -1.22
N VAL A 65 1.63 -11.61 -1.26
CA VAL A 65 2.36 -11.09 -0.10
C VAL A 65 2.87 -9.70 -0.40
N ILE A 66 2.69 -8.80 0.57
CA ILE A 66 3.23 -7.43 0.51
C ILE A 66 4.52 -7.41 1.31
N SER A 67 5.61 -6.92 0.71
CA SER A 67 6.89 -6.79 1.38
C SER A 67 7.05 -5.38 1.95
N PHE A 68 7.30 -5.30 3.26
CA PHE A 68 7.63 -4.06 3.94
C PHE A 68 9.09 -4.06 4.41
N ALA A 69 9.96 -4.73 3.65
CA ALA A 69 11.38 -4.83 4.01
C ALA A 69 12.14 -3.53 3.80
N ASN A 70 11.73 -2.74 2.80
CA ASN A 70 12.42 -1.50 2.42
C ASN A 70 11.42 -0.40 2.14
N PRO A 71 11.79 0.88 2.40
CA PRO A 71 10.93 1.98 1.98
C PRO A 71 10.88 2.10 0.46
N VAL A 72 9.85 2.80 -0.02
CA VAL A 72 9.65 3.00 -1.45
C VAL A 72 9.56 4.49 -1.76
N ARG A 73 9.78 4.82 -3.03
CA ARG A 73 9.46 6.13 -3.61
C ARG A 73 8.55 5.92 -4.81
N TYR A 74 7.78 6.93 -5.15
CA TYR A 74 6.97 6.92 -6.36
C TYR A 74 7.79 7.45 -7.53
N ASP A 75 7.91 6.64 -8.58
CA ASP A 75 8.55 7.05 -9.84
C ASP A 75 7.46 7.53 -10.79
N ILE A 76 7.41 8.86 -10.98
CA ILE A 76 6.36 9.48 -11.79
C ILE A 76 6.54 9.19 -13.29
N ILE A 77 7.78 8.95 -13.73
CA ILE A 77 8.05 8.70 -15.13
C ILE A 77 7.55 7.33 -15.55
N ASP A 78 7.87 6.32 -14.76
CA ASP A 78 7.48 4.93 -15.04
C ASP A 78 6.21 4.51 -14.32
N ASN A 79 5.63 5.37 -13.50
CA ASN A 79 4.38 5.16 -12.76
C ASN A 79 4.45 3.88 -11.92
N LEU A 80 5.48 3.79 -11.10
CA LEU A 80 5.71 2.62 -10.24
C LEU A 80 6.25 3.01 -8.87
N LEU A 81 6.12 2.09 -7.93
CA LEU A 81 6.84 2.17 -6.65
C LEU A 81 8.20 1.53 -6.82
N ALA A 82 9.26 2.28 -6.51
CA ALA A 82 10.63 1.81 -6.55
C ALA A 82 11.18 1.69 -5.14
N ILE A 83 11.95 0.62 -4.91
CA ILE A 83 12.58 0.41 -3.60
C ILE A 83 13.70 1.43 -3.43
N VAL A 84 13.70 2.08 -2.26
CA VAL A 84 14.78 2.97 -1.82
C VAL A 84 15.72 2.11 -0.98
N GLY A 85 16.90 1.91 -1.50
CA GLY A 85 17.76 0.99 -0.82
C GLY A 85 19.15 1.34 -0.58
#